data_492f76a8d8a17446ef1cf02a6ffbc32f
#
_entry.id   492f76a8d8a17446ef1cf02a6ffbc32f
#
_cell.length_a   1.000
_cell.length_b   1.000
_cell.length_c   1.000
_cell.angle_alpha   90.00
_cell.angle_beta   90.00
_cell.angle_gamma   90.00
#
_symmetry.space_group_name_H-M   'P 1'
#
loop_
_entity.id
_entity.type
_entity.pdbx_description
1 polymer ?
#
loop_
_entity_poly.entity_id
_entity_poly.type
_entity_poly.pdbx_seq_one_letter_code
_entity_poly.pdbx_strand_id
1 'polypeptide(L)'
;EPRNKFLTGILWFFAHQIIGVGNDVIMKYTGGTLGVAQVVFLRFAFATLTMLPVMFASGLNSFKTDRVTLHIARSFLLAAGIALYCEGLSLAPIAVVTTLNFTIPLFTLVLARMFLSERVDRTRWAGTILGFIGVTIVVQPWGAFFNPMWLVVLLSASMFACLDVLNKVF
;
A
#
# COMPACT_ATOMS: atom_id res chain seq x y z
N GLU A 1 18.99 -19.98 -17.51
CA GLU A 1 17.57 -19.53 -17.53
C GLU A 1 17.03 -18.94 -16.19
N PRO A 2 17.37 -19.45 -14.98
CA PRO A 2 16.85 -18.86 -13.74
C PRO A 2 17.35 -17.44 -13.47
N ARG A 3 18.58 -17.13 -13.88
CA ARG A 3 19.21 -15.81 -13.70
C ARG A 3 18.50 -14.70 -14.51
N ASN A 4 18.02 -15.02 -15.71
CA ASN A 4 17.29 -14.06 -16.53
C ASN A 4 15.92 -13.74 -15.94
N LYS A 5 15.21 -14.73 -15.39
CA LYS A 5 13.92 -14.52 -14.70
C LYS A 5 14.08 -13.65 -13.45
N PHE A 6 15.14 -13.86 -12.70
CA PHE A 6 15.46 -13.05 -11.51
C PHE A 6 15.75 -11.59 -11.88
N LEU A 7 16.60 -11.36 -12.89
CA LEU A 7 16.89 -10.00 -13.38
C LEU A 7 15.64 -9.30 -13.92
N THR A 8 14.81 -10.02 -14.69
CA THR A 8 13.54 -9.48 -15.19
C THR A 8 12.62 -9.09 -14.03
N GLY A 9 12.54 -9.91 -12.98
CA GLY A 9 11.76 -9.58 -11.78
C GLY A 9 12.24 -8.30 -11.09
N ILE A 10 13.57 -8.14 -10.97
CA ILE A 10 14.16 -6.93 -10.41
C ILE A 10 13.82 -5.70 -11.25
N LEU A 11 13.94 -5.79 -12.57
CA LEU A 11 13.62 -4.68 -13.48
C LEU A 11 12.15 -4.25 -13.37
N TRP A 12 11.22 -5.23 -13.32
CA TRP A 12 9.81 -4.94 -13.11
C TRP A 12 9.54 -4.30 -11.75
N PHE A 13 10.23 -4.75 -10.70
CA PHE A 13 10.14 -4.15 -9.37
C PHE A 13 10.58 -2.68 -9.38
N PHE A 14 11.74 -2.37 -9.98
CA PHE A 14 12.19 -0.98 -10.10
C PHE A 14 11.26 -0.12 -10.94
N ALA A 15 10.77 -0.64 -12.06
CA ALA A 15 9.79 0.08 -12.89
C ALA A 15 8.53 0.42 -12.09
N HIS A 16 8.00 -0.55 -11.32
CA HIS A 16 6.87 -0.33 -10.42
C HIS A 16 7.17 0.76 -9.38
N GLN A 17 8.36 0.73 -8.76
CA GLN A 17 8.73 1.73 -7.76
C GLN A 17 8.83 3.13 -8.35
N ILE A 18 9.43 3.30 -9.54
CA ILE A 18 9.53 4.59 -10.22
C ILE A 18 8.14 5.14 -10.54
N ILE A 19 7.25 4.31 -11.08
CA ILE A 19 5.86 4.69 -11.37
C ILE A 19 5.12 5.04 -10.08
N GLY A 20 5.33 4.27 -9.00
CA GLY A 20 4.74 4.51 -7.69
C GLY A 20 5.13 5.86 -7.11
N VAL A 21 6.42 6.18 -7.10
CA VAL A 21 6.92 7.50 -6.64
C VAL A 21 6.35 8.64 -7.50
N GLY A 22 6.33 8.47 -8.82
CA GLY A 22 5.70 9.44 -9.73
C GLY A 22 4.23 9.70 -9.40
N ASN A 23 3.48 8.63 -9.13
CA ASN A 23 2.09 8.72 -8.70
C ASN A 23 1.94 9.46 -7.36
N ASP A 24 2.81 9.21 -6.39
CA ASP A 24 2.78 9.88 -5.08
C ASP A 24 3.05 11.39 -5.20
N VAL A 25 4.01 11.75 -6.07
CA VAL A 25 4.30 13.15 -6.39
C VAL A 25 3.07 13.83 -7.01
N ILE A 26 2.45 13.20 -8.01
CA ILE A 26 1.23 13.73 -8.65
C ILE A 26 0.11 13.89 -7.60
N MET A 27 -0.10 12.88 -6.75
CA MET A 27 -1.11 12.93 -5.69
C MET A 27 -0.84 14.07 -4.70
N LYS A 28 0.42 14.28 -4.31
CA LYS A 28 0.81 15.38 -3.43
C LYS A 28 0.47 16.74 -4.03
N TYR A 29 0.81 16.97 -5.29
CA TYR A 29 0.51 18.24 -5.96
C TYR A 29 -0.98 18.43 -6.22
N THR A 30 -1.68 17.38 -6.66
CA THR A 30 -3.11 17.41 -6.97
C THR A 30 -3.97 17.56 -5.72
N GLY A 31 -3.56 16.95 -4.60
CA GLY A 31 -4.25 17.05 -3.31
C GLY A 31 -4.27 18.47 -2.71
N GLY A 32 -3.36 19.35 -3.16
CA GLY A 32 -3.39 20.78 -2.80
C GLY A 32 -4.45 21.60 -3.52
N THR A 33 -4.95 21.11 -4.66
CA THR A 33 -5.94 21.80 -5.53
C THR A 33 -7.29 21.10 -5.55
N LEU A 34 -7.31 19.79 -5.46
CA LEU A 34 -8.50 18.95 -5.43
C LEU A 34 -8.69 18.36 -4.04
N GLY A 35 -9.95 18.20 -3.62
CA GLY A 35 -10.25 17.47 -2.38
C GLY A 35 -9.82 16.00 -2.48
N VAL A 36 -9.38 15.42 -1.34
CA VAL A 36 -8.92 14.02 -1.27
C VAL A 36 -9.91 13.05 -1.90
N ALA A 37 -11.22 13.24 -1.65
CA ALA A 37 -12.27 12.40 -2.24
C ALA A 37 -12.27 12.45 -3.77
N GLN A 38 -12.01 13.61 -4.37
CA GLN A 38 -11.92 13.76 -5.82
C GLN A 38 -10.70 13.05 -6.40
N VAL A 39 -9.55 13.16 -5.73
CA VAL A 39 -8.31 12.48 -6.13
C VAL A 39 -8.51 10.97 -6.09
N VAL A 40 -9.09 10.45 -5.02
CA VAL A 40 -9.40 9.02 -4.85
C VAL A 40 -10.37 8.54 -5.92
N PHE A 41 -11.45 9.29 -6.16
CA PHE A 41 -12.43 8.95 -7.19
C PHE A 41 -11.78 8.89 -8.59
N LEU A 42 -11.04 9.92 -8.98
CA LEU A 42 -10.35 9.96 -10.27
C LEU A 42 -9.37 8.80 -10.42
N ARG A 43 -8.60 8.48 -9.37
CA ARG A 43 -7.68 7.34 -9.37
C ARG A 43 -8.38 6.03 -9.67
N PHE A 44 -9.48 5.73 -8.99
CA PHE A 44 -10.25 4.50 -9.24
C PHE A 44 -10.97 4.51 -10.58
N ALA A 45 -11.49 5.67 -11.00
CA ALA A 45 -12.12 5.81 -12.30
C ALA A 45 -11.14 5.50 -13.44
N PHE A 46 -9.96 6.12 -13.44
CA PHE A 46 -8.94 5.86 -14.44
C PHE A 46 -8.39 4.42 -14.38
N ALA A 47 -8.18 3.88 -13.19
CA ALA A 47 -7.77 2.48 -13.02
C ALA A 47 -8.82 1.52 -13.62
N THR A 48 -10.10 1.78 -13.40
CA THR A 48 -11.19 1.00 -13.96
C THR A 48 -11.23 1.13 -15.48
N LEU A 49 -11.17 2.35 -16.01
CA LEU A 49 -11.17 2.60 -17.46
C LEU A 49 -10.01 1.90 -18.18
N THR A 50 -8.83 1.83 -17.57
CA THR A 50 -7.68 1.13 -18.16
C THR A 50 -7.79 -0.39 -18.05
N MET A 51 -8.46 -0.92 -17.01
CA MET A 51 -8.64 -2.36 -16.83
C MET A 51 -9.82 -2.94 -17.64
N LEU A 52 -10.87 -2.17 -17.88
CA LEU A 52 -12.05 -2.63 -18.61
C LEU A 52 -11.74 -3.25 -19.98
N PRO A 53 -10.94 -2.63 -20.86
CA PRO A 53 -10.60 -3.24 -22.15
C PRO A 53 -9.90 -4.59 -22.02
N VAL A 54 -8.99 -4.70 -21.04
CA VAL A 54 -8.26 -5.95 -20.79
C VAL A 54 -9.21 -7.03 -20.28
N MET A 55 -10.14 -6.70 -19.41
CA MET A 55 -11.15 -7.63 -18.88
C MET A 55 -12.10 -8.09 -20.00
N PHE A 56 -12.56 -7.19 -20.86
CA PHE A 56 -13.40 -7.56 -22.01
C PHE A 56 -12.65 -8.44 -23.01
N ALA A 57 -11.38 -8.16 -23.28
CA ALA A 57 -10.53 -8.99 -24.12
C ALA A 57 -10.30 -10.39 -23.54
N SER A 58 -10.31 -10.52 -22.20
CA SER A 58 -10.16 -11.79 -21.49
C SER A 58 -11.47 -12.59 -21.39
N GLY A 59 -12.59 -12.03 -21.87
CA GLY A 59 -13.90 -12.66 -21.91
C GLY A 59 -14.76 -12.35 -20.68
N LEU A 60 -16.09 -12.51 -20.86
CA LEU A 60 -17.09 -12.16 -19.83
C LEU A 60 -16.98 -13.00 -18.54
N ASN A 61 -16.33 -14.16 -18.61
CA ASN A 61 -16.09 -14.98 -17.42
C ASN A 61 -15.14 -14.33 -16.42
N SER A 62 -14.33 -13.35 -16.84
CA SER A 62 -13.46 -12.55 -15.97
C SER A 62 -14.22 -11.72 -14.93
N PHE A 63 -15.52 -11.48 -15.14
CA PHE A 63 -16.38 -10.75 -14.22
C PHE A 63 -17.07 -11.65 -13.20
N LYS A 64 -16.97 -12.99 -13.33
CA LYS A 64 -17.60 -13.93 -12.41
C LYS A 64 -16.68 -14.26 -11.26
N THR A 65 -17.23 -14.28 -10.05
CA THR A 65 -16.53 -14.71 -8.84
C THR A 65 -17.47 -15.44 -7.91
N ASP A 66 -16.98 -16.50 -7.28
CA ASP A 66 -17.73 -17.26 -6.27
C ASP A 66 -17.50 -16.70 -4.85
N ARG A 67 -16.56 -15.74 -4.70
CA ARG A 67 -16.14 -15.19 -3.41
C ARG A 67 -16.42 -13.68 -3.29
N VAL A 68 -17.65 -13.28 -3.59
CA VAL A 68 -18.07 -11.85 -3.64
C VAL A 68 -17.73 -11.11 -2.34
N THR A 69 -18.03 -11.71 -1.17
CA THR A 69 -17.75 -11.09 0.14
C THR A 69 -16.28 -10.73 0.33
N LEU A 70 -15.37 -11.62 -0.08
CA LEU A 70 -13.94 -11.38 0.01
C LEU A 70 -13.48 -10.26 -0.95
N HIS A 71 -14.05 -10.21 -2.16
CA HIS A 71 -13.77 -9.12 -3.09
C HIS A 71 -14.25 -7.78 -2.57
N ILE A 72 -15.43 -7.73 -1.93
CA ILE A 72 -15.94 -6.52 -1.28
C ILE A 72 -15.01 -6.08 -0.15
N ALA A 73 -14.62 -7.01 0.73
CA ALA A 73 -13.70 -6.72 1.82
C ALA A 73 -12.35 -6.18 1.32
N ARG A 74 -11.77 -6.79 0.28
CA ARG A 74 -10.54 -6.32 -0.38
C ARG A 74 -10.68 -4.93 -0.96
N SER A 75 -11.78 -4.69 -1.68
CA SER A 75 -12.04 -3.39 -2.31
C SER A 75 -12.23 -2.30 -1.26
N PHE A 76 -12.91 -2.61 -0.15
CA PHE A 76 -13.07 -1.69 0.97
C PHE A 76 -11.72 -1.35 1.64
N LEU A 77 -10.91 -2.37 1.97
CA LEU A 77 -9.58 -2.17 2.57
C LEU A 77 -8.66 -1.36 1.64
N LEU A 78 -8.69 -1.67 0.33
CA LEU A 78 -7.92 -0.93 -0.65
C LEU A 78 -8.38 0.53 -0.76
N ALA A 79 -9.69 0.76 -0.86
CA ALA A 79 -10.24 2.10 -0.99
C ALA A 79 -9.98 2.95 0.26
N ALA A 80 -10.22 2.38 1.45
CA ALA A 80 -9.94 3.04 2.72
C ALA A 80 -8.43 3.31 2.89
N GLY A 81 -7.58 2.34 2.59
CA GLY A 81 -6.12 2.50 2.64
C GLY A 81 -5.65 3.62 1.72
N ILE A 82 -6.11 3.66 0.48
CA ILE A 82 -5.74 4.70 -0.49
C ILE A 82 -6.28 6.08 -0.05
N ALA A 83 -7.51 6.17 0.46
CA ALA A 83 -8.08 7.43 0.93
C ALA A 83 -7.26 8.01 2.09
N LEU A 84 -6.92 7.17 3.09
CA LEU A 84 -6.09 7.57 4.22
C LEU A 84 -4.65 7.92 3.78
N TYR A 85 -4.12 7.22 2.78
CA TYR A 85 -2.82 7.53 2.21
C TYR A 85 -2.80 8.89 1.51
N CYS A 86 -3.81 9.19 0.70
CA CYS A 86 -3.98 10.49 0.05
C CYS A 86 -4.10 11.62 1.08
N GLU A 87 -4.87 11.39 2.15
CA GLU A 87 -4.98 12.34 3.27
C GLU A 87 -3.61 12.54 3.92
N GLY A 88 -2.88 11.47 4.20
CA GLY A 88 -1.53 11.53 4.73
C GLY A 88 -0.57 12.33 3.86
N LEU A 89 -0.63 12.17 2.54
CA LEU A 89 0.18 12.94 1.59
C LEU A 89 -0.18 14.43 1.59
N SER A 90 -1.43 14.80 1.87
CA SER A 90 -1.82 16.22 2.01
C SER A 90 -1.28 16.84 3.30
N LEU A 91 -1.24 16.07 4.38
CA LEU A 91 -0.92 16.52 5.73
C LEU A 91 0.58 16.48 6.08
N ALA A 92 1.36 15.67 5.38
CA ALA A 92 2.76 15.41 5.71
C ALA A 92 3.70 15.54 4.50
N PRO A 93 5.00 15.81 4.73
CA PRO A 93 6.01 15.69 3.69
C PRO A 93 6.05 14.27 3.10
N ILE A 94 6.27 14.15 1.78
CA ILE A 94 6.35 12.85 1.09
C ILE A 94 7.36 11.91 1.78
N ALA A 95 8.51 12.44 2.20
CA ALA A 95 9.53 11.65 2.89
C ALA A 95 9.02 11.01 4.18
N VAL A 96 8.19 11.71 4.94
CA VAL A 96 7.57 11.17 6.16
C VAL A 96 6.55 10.09 5.82
N VAL A 97 5.69 10.35 4.84
CA VAL A 97 4.65 9.40 4.41
C VAL A 97 5.27 8.11 3.90
N THR A 98 6.27 8.21 3.01
CA THR A 98 6.97 7.04 2.47
C THR A 98 7.71 6.27 3.57
N THR A 99 8.33 6.98 4.54
CA THR A 99 8.99 6.34 5.68
C THR A 99 7.98 5.60 6.56
N LEU A 100 6.83 6.19 6.86
CA LEU A 100 5.77 5.54 7.64
C LEU A 100 5.21 4.31 6.91
N ASN A 101 5.18 4.30 5.59
CA ASN A 101 4.77 3.12 4.82
C ASN A 101 5.70 1.91 4.98
N PHE A 102 6.95 2.10 5.37
CA PHE A 102 7.82 0.97 5.73
C PHE A 102 7.33 0.20 6.96
N THR A 103 6.31 0.69 7.67
CA THR A 103 5.62 -0.09 8.71
C THR A 103 4.66 -1.15 8.16
N ILE A 104 4.28 -1.10 6.87
CA ILE A 104 3.39 -2.10 6.25
C ILE A 104 3.94 -3.52 6.44
N PRO A 105 5.22 -3.84 6.12
CA PRO A 105 5.75 -5.18 6.34
C PRO A 105 5.71 -5.62 7.81
N LEU A 106 5.85 -4.67 8.77
CA LEU A 106 5.72 -4.96 10.19
C LEU A 106 4.30 -5.40 10.55
N PHE A 107 3.30 -4.61 10.14
CA PHE A 107 1.90 -4.95 10.36
C PHE A 107 1.53 -6.26 9.66
N THR A 108 1.95 -6.44 8.40
CA THR A 108 1.70 -7.69 7.63
C THR A 108 2.29 -8.90 8.35
N LEU A 109 3.50 -8.79 8.92
CA LEU A 109 4.16 -9.87 9.62
C LEU A 109 3.42 -10.24 10.92
N VAL A 110 3.00 -9.24 11.70
CA VAL A 110 2.22 -9.45 12.93
C VAL A 110 0.86 -10.07 12.61
N LEU A 111 0.14 -9.52 11.64
CA LEU A 111 -1.18 -10.01 11.22
C LEU A 111 -1.10 -11.42 10.62
N ALA A 112 -0.09 -11.71 9.77
CA ALA A 112 0.11 -13.04 9.20
C ALA A 112 0.37 -14.08 10.30
N ARG A 113 1.14 -13.74 11.32
CA ARG A 113 1.35 -14.62 12.46
C ARG A 113 0.07 -14.84 13.27
N MET A 114 -0.74 -13.80 13.47
CA MET A 114 -1.98 -13.89 14.26
C MET A 114 -3.09 -14.65 13.54
N PHE A 115 -3.29 -14.38 12.24
CA PHE A 115 -4.43 -14.89 11.48
C PHE A 115 -4.12 -16.13 10.64
N LEU A 116 -2.88 -16.25 10.13
CA LEU A 116 -2.49 -17.40 9.31
C LEU A 116 -1.66 -18.42 10.08
N SER A 117 -1.31 -18.17 11.35
CA SER A 117 -0.43 -19.04 12.16
C SER A 117 0.90 -19.34 11.47
N GLU A 118 1.37 -18.45 10.58
CA GLU A 118 2.64 -18.61 9.88
C GLU A 118 3.81 -18.61 10.88
N ARG A 119 4.73 -19.55 10.70
CA ARG A 119 6.00 -19.53 11.44
C ARG A 119 6.91 -18.49 10.79
N VAL A 120 7.08 -17.37 11.47
CA VAL A 120 7.96 -16.29 11.03
C VAL A 120 9.38 -16.56 11.55
N ASP A 121 10.33 -16.60 10.62
CA ASP A 121 11.74 -16.80 10.95
C ASP A 121 12.30 -15.60 11.75
N ARG A 122 13.26 -15.88 12.63
CA ARG A 122 13.93 -14.86 13.47
C ARG A 122 14.59 -13.77 12.64
N THR A 123 15.12 -14.10 11.48
CA THR A 123 15.74 -13.16 10.54
C THR A 123 14.73 -12.13 10.04
N ARG A 124 13.50 -12.56 9.72
CA ARG A 124 12.42 -11.66 9.30
C ARG A 124 12.01 -10.72 10.44
N TRP A 125 11.90 -11.23 11.67
CA TRP A 125 11.63 -10.40 12.84
C TRP A 125 12.73 -9.36 13.06
N ALA A 126 14.00 -9.75 13.01
CA ALA A 126 15.13 -8.84 13.19
C ALA A 126 15.13 -7.73 12.13
N GLY A 127 14.95 -8.08 10.84
CA GLY A 127 14.88 -7.11 9.76
C GLY A 127 13.71 -6.13 9.93
N THR A 128 12.54 -6.62 10.34
CA THR A 128 11.34 -5.80 10.56
C THR A 128 11.52 -4.84 11.75
N ILE A 129 12.10 -5.30 12.85
CA ILE A 129 12.40 -4.45 14.02
C ILE A 129 13.43 -3.38 13.66
N LEU A 130 14.50 -3.74 12.94
CA LEU A 130 15.50 -2.77 12.47
C LEU A 130 14.87 -1.73 11.55
N GLY A 131 14.00 -2.14 10.62
CA GLY A 131 13.24 -1.23 9.77
C GLY A 131 12.37 -0.28 10.58
N PHE A 132 11.66 -0.77 11.60
CA PHE A 132 10.83 0.05 12.48
C PHE A 132 11.65 1.06 13.31
N ILE A 133 12.81 0.65 13.81
CA ILE A 133 13.76 1.57 14.47
C ILE A 133 14.15 2.70 13.50
N GLY A 134 14.47 2.36 12.24
CA GLY A 134 14.78 3.35 11.21
C GLY A 134 13.63 4.33 10.97
N VAL A 135 12.39 3.85 10.86
CA VAL A 135 11.19 4.68 10.75
C VAL A 135 11.08 5.63 11.95
N THR A 136 11.26 5.10 13.16
CA THR A 136 11.15 5.89 14.41
C THR A 136 12.19 7.00 14.49
N ILE A 137 13.42 6.73 14.02
CA ILE A 137 14.51 7.73 13.97
C ILE A 137 14.16 8.85 12.99
N VAL A 138 13.58 8.53 11.83
CA VAL A 138 13.21 9.54 10.82
C VAL A 138 12.00 10.36 11.27
N VAL A 139 10.99 9.71 11.80
CA VAL A 139 9.72 10.36 12.20
C VAL A 139 9.85 11.15 13.48
N GLN A 140 10.77 10.76 14.37
CA GLN A 140 11.03 11.40 15.66
C GLN A 140 9.74 11.74 16.44
N PRO A 141 8.94 10.74 16.84
CA PRO A 141 7.62 10.96 17.47
C PRO A 141 7.69 11.73 18.79
N TRP A 142 8.88 11.84 19.37
CA TRP A 142 9.17 12.67 20.55
C TRP A 142 9.67 14.07 20.21
N GLY A 143 9.88 14.37 18.93
CA GLY A 143 10.40 15.66 18.48
C GLY A 143 9.33 16.74 18.41
N ALA A 144 9.76 18.01 18.51
CA ALA A 144 8.87 19.18 18.43
C ALA A 144 8.15 19.32 17.10
N PHE A 145 8.63 18.65 16.04
CA PHE A 145 8.04 18.69 14.70
C PHE A 145 7.04 17.56 14.43
N PHE A 146 6.85 16.64 15.38
CA PHE A 146 5.89 15.55 15.22
C PHE A 146 4.45 16.09 15.18
N ASN A 147 3.74 15.72 14.12
CA ASN A 147 2.32 16.04 14.00
C ASN A 147 1.49 14.77 14.20
N PRO A 148 0.60 14.71 15.20
CA PRO A 148 -0.27 13.56 15.45
C PRO A 148 -1.12 13.15 14.23
N MET A 149 -1.41 14.07 13.31
CA MET A 149 -2.13 13.77 12.07
C MET A 149 -1.38 12.78 11.16
N TRP A 150 -0.06 12.62 11.33
CA TRP A 150 0.72 11.60 10.61
C TRP A 150 0.31 10.17 10.99
N LEU A 151 -0.38 9.98 12.11
CA LEU A 151 -0.97 8.69 12.49
C LEU A 151 -2.00 8.17 11.47
N VAL A 152 -2.60 9.06 10.67
CA VAL A 152 -3.45 8.68 9.53
C VAL A 152 -2.71 7.79 8.55
N VAL A 153 -1.41 8.05 8.34
CA VAL A 153 -0.56 7.21 7.46
C VAL A 153 -0.34 5.82 8.06
N LEU A 154 -0.16 5.72 9.38
CA LEU A 154 -0.05 4.41 10.05
C LEU A 154 -1.36 3.62 9.95
N LEU A 155 -2.50 4.30 10.03
CA LEU A 155 -3.80 3.66 9.82
C LEU A 155 -3.92 3.17 8.37
N SER A 156 -3.51 3.97 7.38
CA SER A 156 -3.41 3.53 5.99
C SER A 156 -2.52 2.30 5.84
N ALA A 157 -1.32 2.31 6.44
CA ALA A 157 -0.40 1.19 6.41
C ALA A 157 -1.00 -0.09 7.00
N SER A 158 -1.80 0.03 8.07
CA SER A 158 -2.51 -1.11 8.66
C SER A 158 -3.59 -1.67 7.73
N MET A 159 -4.31 -0.81 6.98
CA MET A 159 -5.29 -1.26 5.97
C MET A 159 -4.62 -2.03 4.84
N PHE A 160 -3.48 -1.54 4.34
CA PHE A 160 -2.70 -2.25 3.32
C PHE A 160 -2.15 -3.58 3.84
N ALA A 161 -1.68 -3.63 5.08
CA ALA A 161 -1.23 -4.87 5.70
C ALA A 161 -2.37 -5.89 5.87
N CYS A 162 -3.57 -5.45 6.25
CA CYS A 162 -4.77 -6.30 6.27
C CYS A 162 -5.10 -6.83 4.87
N LEU A 163 -5.00 -5.98 3.85
CA LEU A 163 -5.20 -6.36 2.46
C LEU A 163 -4.18 -7.42 2.00
N ASP A 164 -2.90 -7.26 2.35
CA ASP A 164 -1.84 -8.22 2.04
C ASP A 164 -2.09 -9.58 2.66
N VAL A 165 -2.50 -9.60 3.93
CA VAL A 165 -2.85 -10.84 4.64
C VAL A 165 -4.09 -11.49 4.02
N LEU A 166 -5.11 -10.70 3.70
CA LEU A 166 -6.31 -11.20 3.03
C LEU A 166 -5.99 -11.79 1.64
N ASN A 167 -5.05 -11.20 0.91
CA ASN A 167 -4.57 -11.71 -0.38
C ASN A 167 -3.84 -13.06 -0.27
N LYS A 168 -3.26 -13.39 0.89
CA LYS A 168 -2.62 -14.69 1.13
C LYS A 168 -3.61 -15.81 1.44
N VAL A 169 -4.84 -15.48 1.85
CA VAL A 169 -5.91 -16.45 2.13
C VAL A 169 -6.56 -16.95 0.83
N PHE A 170 -6.28 -16.28 -0.29
CA PHE A 170 -6.68 -16.69 -1.64
C PHE A 170 -5.67 -17.61 -2.29
#